data_a98d1eaf5f876775dbc612ec92d398f2
#
_entry.id   a98d1eaf5f876775dbc612ec92d398f2
#
_cell.length_a   1.000
_cell.length_b   1.000
_cell.length_c   1.000
_cell.angle_alpha   90.00
_cell.angle_beta   90.00
_cell.angle_gamma   90.00
#
_symmetry.space_group_name_H-M   'P 1'
#
loop_
_entity.id
_entity.type
_entity.pdbx_description
1 polymer ?
#
loop_
_entity_poly.entity_id
_entity_poly.type
_entity_poly.pdbx_seq_one_letter_code
_entity_poly.pdbx_strand_id
1 'polypeptide(L)'
;MRSVELDDGLVEWRGALGFDRSDDGLAPRRLPDWTRSRIPDLFVESMVRMSSGVRLAFTTDSDTIELDAQLTAFRFEGQPPMHHGVDVVLDGAVVAQEQTEGAQRFILDPITRGVTGFEPAEPWRLRWTGLGTATKRVEVWLPTNATTEIRSVRIDDAATIAATRSGSPSWVHYGSSISHCMEVVHPTETWPALVARSSGLELTSVALAGQCHLDQFVARTIRDLAPDFISVKVGINVINLDSMRERVFTPALHGFVDTIRERCPDTPFVLISPIFCPVAEDHPGPTAPKPDGKVRVFERSEVLAFGSLTLRRVRTIISEFVAQRRANGDANLHYVDGLTLFDAPDWESGDLPDDLHPNPVGYARMAERFAPQFTAIR
;
A
#
# COMPACT_ATOMS: atom_id res chain seq x y z
N MET A 1 -22.60 -22.23 13.58
CA MET A 1 -21.35 -21.64 13.08
C MET A 1 -20.22 -22.01 14.02
N ARG A 2 -19.13 -22.58 13.52
CA ARG A 2 -17.91 -22.85 14.29
C ARG A 2 -16.84 -21.79 14.02
N SER A 3 -16.03 -21.52 15.02
CA SER A 3 -14.85 -20.64 14.85
C SER A 3 -13.75 -21.36 14.09
N VAL A 4 -12.97 -20.59 13.34
CA VAL A 4 -11.77 -21.00 12.64
C VAL A 4 -10.58 -20.42 13.39
N GLU A 5 -9.58 -21.25 13.66
CA GLU A 5 -8.31 -20.77 14.24
C GLU A 5 -7.57 -19.94 13.20
N LEU A 6 -7.06 -18.79 13.62
CA LEU A 6 -6.44 -17.82 12.71
C LEU A 6 -4.93 -18.04 12.51
N ASP A 7 -4.31 -18.88 13.32
CA ASP A 7 -2.86 -19.12 13.36
C ASP A 7 -2.45 -20.61 13.29
N ASP A 8 -3.39 -21.51 12.97
CA ASP A 8 -3.14 -22.94 12.78
C ASP A 8 -2.63 -23.28 11.35
N GLY A 9 -2.56 -22.27 10.47
CA GLY A 9 -2.10 -22.43 9.09
C GLY A 9 -3.20 -22.83 8.10
N LEU A 10 -4.46 -22.96 8.53
CA LEU A 10 -5.59 -23.21 7.63
C LEU A 10 -6.06 -21.91 6.96
N VAL A 11 -5.88 -20.78 7.64
CA VAL A 11 -6.08 -19.44 7.09
C VAL A 11 -4.72 -18.82 6.76
N GLU A 12 -4.47 -18.55 5.50
CA GLU A 12 -3.26 -17.84 5.06
C GLU A 12 -3.49 -16.33 5.16
N TRP A 13 -2.54 -15.63 5.76
CA TRP A 13 -2.52 -14.17 5.85
C TRP A 13 -1.61 -13.60 4.76
N ARG A 14 -2.15 -13.41 3.58
CA ARG A 14 -1.40 -12.91 2.43
C ARG A 14 -1.16 -11.40 2.55
N GLY A 15 0.06 -10.98 2.29
CA GLY A 15 0.50 -9.58 2.45
C GLY A 15 0.86 -9.19 3.89
N ALA A 16 0.63 -10.07 4.89
CA ALA A 16 1.10 -9.87 6.26
C ALA A 16 2.50 -10.46 6.44
N LEU A 17 3.39 -9.73 7.13
CA LEU A 17 4.77 -10.12 7.38
C LEU A 17 5.10 -10.20 8.88
N GLY A 18 4.15 -9.85 9.72
CA GLY A 18 4.20 -9.92 11.18
C GLY A 18 2.81 -9.73 11.76
N PHE A 19 2.69 -9.83 13.08
CA PHE A 19 1.41 -9.71 13.77
C PHE A 19 1.53 -8.98 15.09
N ASP A 20 0.48 -8.21 15.43
CA ASP A 20 0.21 -7.77 16.79
C ASP A 20 -0.88 -8.69 17.37
N ARG A 21 -0.65 -9.21 18.57
CA ARG A 21 -1.58 -10.08 19.29
C ARG A 21 -2.14 -9.37 20.51
N SER A 22 -3.44 -9.50 20.71
CA SER A 22 -4.14 -9.10 21.93
C SER A 22 -4.92 -10.30 22.49
N ASP A 23 -5.57 -10.11 23.63
CA ASP A 23 -6.48 -11.12 24.19
C ASP A 23 -7.74 -11.29 23.34
N ASP A 24 -8.07 -10.30 22.52
CA ASP A 24 -9.27 -10.26 21.69
C ASP A 24 -9.04 -10.74 20.25
N GLY A 25 -7.81 -10.65 19.72
CA GLY A 25 -7.61 -10.98 18.32
C GLY A 25 -6.18 -10.86 17.79
N LEU A 26 -6.10 -10.90 16.46
CA LEU A 26 -4.85 -10.88 15.70
C LEU A 26 -4.91 -9.78 14.65
N ALA A 27 -3.96 -8.83 14.70
CA ALA A 27 -3.83 -7.76 13.73
C ALA A 27 -2.57 -7.96 12.86
N PRO A 28 -2.71 -7.96 11.51
CA PRO A 28 -1.58 -8.12 10.63
C PRO A 28 -0.69 -6.87 10.59
N ARG A 29 0.59 -7.09 10.37
CA ARG A 29 1.60 -6.06 10.08
C ARG A 29 2.20 -6.29 8.71
N ARG A 30 2.44 -5.24 7.96
CA ARG A 30 3.01 -5.31 6.61
C ARG A 30 4.53 -5.32 6.56
N LEU A 31 5.19 -5.24 7.73
CA LEU A 31 6.63 -5.41 7.88
C LEU A 31 6.93 -6.44 8.98
N PRO A 32 8.05 -7.19 8.86
CA PRO A 32 8.45 -8.19 9.84
C PRO A 32 8.74 -7.61 11.23
N ASP A 33 8.66 -8.45 12.26
CA ASP A 33 8.84 -8.02 13.65
C ASP A 33 10.22 -7.42 13.95
N TRP A 34 11.27 -7.87 13.28
CA TRP A 34 12.62 -7.30 13.46
C TRP A 34 12.71 -5.82 13.05
N THR A 35 11.75 -5.31 12.26
CA THR A 35 11.71 -3.88 11.87
C THR A 35 11.22 -2.96 12.98
N ARG A 36 10.53 -3.49 14.01
CA ARG A 36 9.92 -2.69 15.09
C ARG A 36 10.90 -1.71 15.75
N SER A 37 12.13 -2.17 16.04
CA SER A 37 13.17 -1.33 16.65
C SER A 37 13.81 -0.32 15.68
N ARG A 38 13.42 -0.32 14.41
CA ARG A 38 13.98 0.52 13.35
C ARG A 38 12.98 1.54 12.81
N ILE A 39 11.72 1.41 13.19
CA ILE A 39 10.65 2.35 12.83
C ILE A 39 10.88 3.66 13.59
N PRO A 40 10.99 4.81 12.88
CA PRO A 40 11.43 6.05 13.51
C PRO A 40 10.38 6.71 14.39
N ASP A 41 9.10 6.53 14.09
CA ASP A 41 8.02 7.21 14.82
C ASP A 41 6.68 6.46 14.71
N LEU A 42 5.69 6.92 15.49
CA LEU A 42 4.35 6.34 15.55
C LEU A 42 3.57 6.48 14.24
N PHE A 43 3.89 7.45 13.40
CA PHE A 43 3.18 7.62 12.14
C PHE A 43 3.60 6.56 11.13
N VAL A 44 4.90 6.27 11.00
CA VAL A 44 5.40 5.13 10.22
C VAL A 44 4.83 3.82 10.76
N GLU A 45 4.81 3.64 12.10
CA GLU A 45 4.23 2.46 12.74
C GLU A 45 2.75 2.28 12.38
N SER A 46 1.97 3.37 12.39
CA SER A 46 0.56 3.33 11.96
C SER A 46 0.41 2.87 10.51
N MET A 47 1.27 3.36 9.60
CA MET A 47 1.25 2.94 8.20
C MET A 47 1.58 1.46 8.03
N VAL A 48 2.52 0.92 8.82
CA VAL A 48 2.87 -0.51 8.81
C VAL A 48 1.71 -1.39 9.29
N ARG A 49 0.92 -0.91 10.25
CA ARG A 49 -0.21 -1.64 10.86
C ARG A 49 -1.49 -1.58 10.02
N MET A 50 -1.65 -0.60 9.12
CA MET A 50 -2.77 -0.57 8.18
C MET A 50 -2.70 -1.74 7.20
N SER A 51 -3.88 -2.30 6.86
CA SER A 51 -3.96 -3.59 6.17
C SER A 51 -3.95 -3.52 4.64
N SER A 52 -3.43 -2.44 4.03
CA SER A 52 -3.40 -2.28 2.57
C SER A 52 -2.73 -3.47 1.86
N GLY A 53 -3.51 -4.18 1.02
CA GLY A 53 -3.07 -5.37 0.30
C GLY A 53 -3.07 -6.66 1.14
N VAL A 54 -3.45 -6.59 2.42
CA VAL A 54 -3.56 -7.78 3.29
C VAL A 54 -4.92 -8.45 3.10
N ARG A 55 -4.92 -9.77 3.08
CA ARG A 55 -6.12 -10.59 2.94
C ARG A 55 -6.00 -11.93 3.65
N LEU A 56 -7.12 -12.42 4.15
CA LEU A 56 -7.28 -13.80 4.60
C LEU A 56 -7.56 -14.67 3.38
N ALA A 57 -6.90 -15.81 3.23
CA ALA A 57 -7.12 -16.73 2.11
C ALA A 57 -7.24 -18.16 2.60
N PHE A 58 -8.27 -18.86 2.19
CA PHE A 58 -8.54 -20.25 2.53
C PHE A 58 -9.47 -20.91 1.50
N THR A 59 -9.56 -22.23 1.54
CA THR A 59 -10.50 -23.02 0.76
C THR A 59 -11.57 -23.57 1.67
N THR A 60 -12.86 -23.44 1.30
CA THR A 60 -14.00 -23.96 2.09
C THR A 60 -15.18 -24.30 1.19
N ASP A 61 -16.07 -25.16 1.70
CA ASP A 61 -17.38 -25.46 1.13
C ASP A 61 -18.53 -24.79 1.93
N SER A 62 -18.20 -23.89 2.87
CA SER A 62 -19.19 -23.16 3.67
C SER A 62 -20.05 -22.25 2.81
N ASP A 63 -21.37 -22.29 3.02
CA ASP A 63 -22.34 -21.36 2.41
C ASP A 63 -22.35 -20.01 3.14
N THR A 64 -21.99 -19.99 4.41
CA THR A 64 -21.96 -18.79 5.24
C THR A 64 -20.58 -18.56 5.85
N ILE A 65 -20.09 -17.32 5.78
CA ILE A 65 -18.87 -16.87 6.46
C ILE A 65 -19.21 -15.66 7.32
N GLU A 66 -18.73 -15.63 8.55
CA GLU A 66 -18.80 -14.47 9.45
C GLU A 66 -17.39 -13.97 9.77
N LEU A 67 -17.24 -12.66 9.86
CA LEU A 67 -16.03 -11.96 10.28
C LEU A 67 -16.38 -10.99 11.40
N ASP A 68 -15.67 -11.05 12.52
CA ASP A 68 -15.70 -10.03 13.59
C ASP A 68 -14.34 -9.35 13.65
N ALA A 69 -14.32 -8.04 13.46
CA ALA A 69 -13.09 -7.27 13.39
C ALA A 69 -13.19 -5.94 14.13
N GLN A 70 -12.16 -5.58 14.88
CA GLN A 70 -12.01 -4.24 15.42
C GLN A 70 -11.14 -3.41 14.47
N LEU A 71 -11.71 -2.31 13.98
CA LEU A 71 -10.98 -1.35 13.16
C LEU A 71 -10.40 -0.24 14.03
N THR A 72 -9.14 0.12 13.79
CA THR A 72 -8.50 1.30 14.40
C THR A 72 -7.88 2.15 13.31
N ALA A 73 -8.30 3.41 13.23
CA ALA A 73 -7.85 4.38 12.25
C ALA A 73 -7.40 5.68 12.92
N PHE A 74 -7.03 6.67 12.14
CA PHE A 74 -6.89 8.05 12.58
C PHE A 74 -7.66 8.99 11.65
N ARG A 75 -7.96 10.19 12.13
CA ARG A 75 -8.37 11.32 11.32
C ARG A 75 -7.72 12.60 11.84
N PHE A 76 -7.53 13.56 10.98
CA PHE A 76 -7.10 14.89 11.41
C PHE A 76 -8.31 15.70 11.94
N GLU A 77 -8.06 16.56 12.91
CA GLU A 77 -9.09 17.48 13.41
C GLU A 77 -9.74 18.24 12.27
N GLY A 78 -11.09 18.36 12.32
CA GLY A 78 -11.87 19.06 11.30
C GLY A 78 -12.12 18.29 10.01
N GLN A 79 -11.48 17.12 9.82
CA GLN A 79 -11.77 16.25 8.66
C GLN A 79 -12.87 15.24 8.99
N PRO A 80 -13.71 14.85 8.01
CA PRO A 80 -14.70 13.80 8.20
C PRO A 80 -14.01 12.44 8.39
N PRO A 81 -14.70 11.45 8.98
CA PRO A 81 -14.21 10.07 9.01
C PRO A 81 -14.09 9.50 7.60
N MET A 82 -13.14 8.60 7.40
CA MET A 82 -13.01 7.83 6.17
C MET A 82 -13.89 6.58 6.23
N HIS A 83 -14.32 6.12 5.07
CA HIS A 83 -14.93 4.80 4.92
C HIS A 83 -13.84 3.72 4.90
N HIS A 84 -14.16 2.57 5.49
CA HIS A 84 -13.31 1.39 5.54
C HIS A 84 -14.04 0.24 4.84
N GLY A 85 -13.41 -0.39 3.85
CA GLY A 85 -14.02 -1.43 3.05
C GLY A 85 -13.42 -2.81 3.28
N VAL A 86 -14.26 -3.83 3.19
CA VAL A 86 -13.88 -5.25 3.12
C VAL A 86 -14.49 -5.84 1.87
N ASP A 87 -13.67 -6.54 1.09
CA ASP A 87 -14.13 -7.21 -0.13
C ASP A 87 -13.96 -8.73 -0.01
N VAL A 88 -14.94 -9.48 -0.47
CA VAL A 88 -14.89 -10.94 -0.58
C VAL A 88 -14.72 -11.35 -2.03
N VAL A 89 -13.71 -12.17 -2.27
CA VAL A 89 -13.39 -12.74 -3.57
C VAL A 89 -13.55 -14.25 -3.50
N LEU A 90 -14.38 -14.83 -4.38
CA LEU A 90 -14.53 -16.26 -4.56
C LEU A 90 -13.96 -16.66 -5.92
N ASP A 91 -13.01 -17.59 -5.93
CA ASP A 91 -12.37 -18.12 -7.15
C ASP A 91 -11.89 -17.03 -8.12
N GLY A 92 -11.44 -15.89 -7.58
CA GLY A 92 -10.94 -14.73 -8.33
C GLY A 92 -12.01 -13.67 -8.67
N ALA A 93 -13.31 -13.93 -8.47
CA ALA A 93 -14.39 -12.97 -8.69
C ALA A 93 -14.74 -12.22 -7.38
N VAL A 94 -14.87 -10.89 -7.43
CA VAL A 94 -15.42 -10.11 -6.31
C VAL A 94 -16.92 -10.40 -6.22
N VAL A 95 -17.38 -10.90 -5.08
CA VAL A 95 -18.78 -11.29 -4.85
C VAL A 95 -19.49 -10.43 -3.80
N ALA A 96 -18.74 -9.77 -2.92
CA ALA A 96 -19.27 -8.84 -1.93
C ALA A 96 -18.28 -7.71 -1.68
N GLN A 97 -18.82 -6.51 -1.45
CA GLN A 97 -18.09 -5.30 -1.10
C GLN A 97 -18.87 -4.60 0.01
N GLU A 98 -18.30 -4.58 1.20
CA GLU A 98 -18.91 -3.98 2.38
C GLU A 98 -18.12 -2.77 2.83
N GLN A 99 -18.79 -1.78 3.42
CA GLN A 99 -18.11 -0.59 3.92
C GLN A 99 -18.74 -0.08 5.22
N THR A 100 -17.93 0.60 6.03
CA THR A 100 -18.35 1.23 7.29
C THR A 100 -17.56 2.50 7.56
N GLU A 101 -18.13 3.44 8.32
CA GLU A 101 -17.40 4.50 9.01
C GLU A 101 -17.05 4.11 10.46
N GLY A 102 -17.50 2.95 10.92
CA GLY A 102 -17.32 2.46 12.29
C GLY A 102 -15.91 1.96 12.57
N ALA A 103 -15.04 2.83 13.05
CA ALA A 103 -13.70 2.48 13.53
C ALA A 103 -13.38 3.25 14.80
N GLN A 104 -12.59 2.66 15.70
CA GLN A 104 -11.92 3.43 16.74
C GLN A 104 -10.98 4.43 16.06
N ARG A 105 -10.90 5.67 16.55
CA ARG A 105 -10.08 6.70 15.90
C ARG A 105 -9.28 7.50 16.88
N PHE A 106 -7.99 7.63 16.56
CA PHE A 106 -7.16 8.68 17.14
C PHE A 106 -7.39 9.97 16.35
N ILE A 107 -7.70 11.06 17.06
CA ILE A 107 -7.79 12.39 16.47
C ILE A 107 -6.41 13.01 16.54
N LEU A 108 -5.92 13.48 15.40
CA LEU A 108 -4.58 14.03 15.27
C LEU A 108 -4.65 15.53 14.94
N ASP A 109 -3.80 16.31 15.58
CA ASP A 109 -3.52 17.69 15.15
C ASP A 109 -2.89 17.66 13.74
N PRO A 110 -3.41 18.45 12.79
CA PRO A 110 -2.94 18.40 11.40
C PRO A 110 -1.51 18.92 11.19
N ILE A 111 -0.97 19.69 12.15
CA ILE A 111 0.37 20.28 12.05
C ILE A 111 1.40 19.41 12.79
N THR A 112 1.14 19.13 14.08
CA THR A 112 2.07 18.43 14.95
C THR A 112 1.96 16.91 14.84
N ARG A 113 0.83 16.40 14.28
CA ARG A 113 0.44 14.99 14.27
C ARG A 113 0.31 14.35 15.66
N GLY A 114 0.29 15.20 16.70
CA GLY A 114 0.02 14.77 18.07
C GLY A 114 -1.42 14.31 18.25
N VAL A 115 -1.62 13.32 19.12
CA VAL A 115 -2.96 12.82 19.46
C VAL A 115 -3.66 13.86 20.34
N THR A 116 -4.83 14.35 19.91
CA THR A 116 -5.67 15.33 20.62
C THR A 116 -6.96 14.73 21.16
N GLY A 117 -7.33 13.52 20.69
CA GLY A 117 -8.53 12.85 21.13
C GLY A 117 -8.61 11.39 20.68
N PHE A 118 -9.66 10.71 21.16
CA PHE A 118 -9.96 9.33 20.78
C PHE A 118 -11.48 9.14 20.70
N GLU A 119 -11.93 8.49 19.64
CA GLU A 119 -13.31 8.09 19.40
C GLU A 119 -13.42 6.56 19.49
N PRO A 120 -14.15 5.98 20.46
CA PRO A 120 -14.38 4.55 20.50
C PRO A 120 -15.38 4.10 19.44
N ALA A 121 -15.31 2.84 19.03
CA ALA A 121 -16.31 2.20 18.18
C ALA A 121 -16.46 0.71 18.53
N GLU A 122 -17.64 0.17 18.27
CA GLU A 122 -17.89 -1.26 18.38
C GLU A 122 -17.21 -2.05 17.26
N PRO A 123 -16.88 -3.33 17.48
CA PRO A 123 -16.36 -4.19 16.45
C PRO A 123 -17.32 -4.30 15.25
N TRP A 124 -16.77 -4.35 14.06
CA TRP A 124 -17.53 -4.54 12.84
C TRP A 124 -17.79 -6.02 12.62
N ARG A 125 -19.08 -6.40 12.56
CA ARG A 125 -19.52 -7.78 12.35
C ARG A 125 -20.11 -7.91 10.95
N LEU A 126 -19.49 -8.76 10.16
CA LEU A 126 -19.87 -9.06 8.79
C LEU A 126 -20.37 -10.49 8.67
N ARG A 127 -21.37 -10.69 7.81
CA ARG A 127 -21.90 -12.01 7.52
C ARG A 127 -22.29 -12.09 6.06
N TRP A 128 -21.68 -13.01 5.35
CA TRP A 128 -21.98 -13.32 3.96
C TRP A 128 -22.66 -14.69 3.89
N THR A 129 -23.79 -14.79 3.18
CA THR A 129 -24.60 -16.00 3.03
C THR A 129 -24.88 -16.27 1.56
N GLY A 130 -25.21 -17.52 1.22
CA GLY A 130 -25.49 -17.87 -0.17
C GLY A 130 -24.21 -17.98 -1.02
N LEU A 131 -23.07 -18.27 -0.37
CA LEU A 131 -21.78 -18.40 -1.06
C LEU A 131 -21.66 -19.75 -1.81
N GLY A 132 -22.63 -20.64 -1.62
CA GLY A 132 -22.67 -21.98 -2.21
C GLY A 132 -21.92 -23.02 -1.39
N THR A 133 -22.32 -24.29 -1.54
CA THR A 133 -21.76 -25.44 -0.81
C THR A 133 -20.69 -26.23 -1.60
N ALA A 134 -20.31 -25.76 -2.78
CA ALA A 134 -19.16 -26.29 -3.49
C ALA A 134 -17.86 -25.78 -2.87
N THR A 135 -16.83 -26.59 -2.89
CA THR A 135 -15.47 -26.16 -2.47
C THR A 135 -15.00 -25.01 -3.33
N LYS A 136 -14.57 -23.90 -2.71
CA LYS A 136 -14.17 -22.67 -3.37
C LYS A 136 -13.01 -22.02 -2.62
N ARG A 137 -12.20 -21.28 -3.36
CA ARG A 137 -11.16 -20.43 -2.78
C ARG A 137 -11.80 -19.10 -2.36
N VAL A 138 -11.58 -18.73 -1.10
CA VAL A 138 -12.07 -17.48 -0.51
C VAL A 138 -10.87 -16.58 -0.24
N GLU A 139 -11.01 -15.30 -0.59
CA GLU A 139 -10.12 -14.24 -0.11
C GLU A 139 -10.99 -13.15 0.53
N VAL A 140 -10.66 -12.74 1.76
CA VAL A 140 -11.27 -11.61 2.45
C VAL A 140 -10.23 -10.50 2.52
N TRP A 141 -10.39 -9.50 1.66
CA TRP A 141 -9.48 -8.36 1.57
C TRP A 141 -9.81 -7.32 2.64
N LEU A 142 -8.79 -6.91 3.40
CA LEU A 142 -8.94 -6.04 4.56
C LEU A 142 -8.80 -4.55 4.19
N PRO A 143 -9.37 -3.63 5.01
CA PRO A 143 -9.34 -2.19 4.74
C PRO A 143 -7.93 -1.63 4.54
N THR A 144 -7.78 -0.75 3.53
CA THR A 144 -6.49 -0.13 3.20
C THR A 144 -6.03 0.90 4.25
N ASN A 145 -6.98 1.52 4.95
CA ASN A 145 -6.80 2.73 5.75
C ASN A 145 -7.10 2.55 7.24
N ALA A 146 -7.08 1.28 7.72
CA ALA A 146 -7.23 0.95 9.13
C ALA A 146 -6.33 -0.23 9.53
N THR A 147 -5.90 -0.25 10.77
CA THR A 147 -5.44 -1.45 11.44
C THR A 147 -6.66 -2.33 11.68
N THR A 148 -6.61 -3.57 11.24
CA THR A 148 -7.74 -4.50 11.32
C THR A 148 -7.37 -5.65 12.26
N GLU A 149 -7.89 -5.63 13.47
CA GLU A 149 -7.75 -6.74 14.42
C GLU A 149 -8.90 -7.73 14.20
N ILE A 150 -8.59 -8.90 13.67
CA ILE A 150 -9.55 -9.98 13.46
C ILE A 150 -9.76 -10.70 14.78
N ARG A 151 -10.99 -10.67 15.30
CA ARG A 151 -11.41 -11.33 16.54
C ARG A 151 -11.88 -12.75 16.28
N SER A 152 -12.62 -12.96 15.20
CA SER A 152 -13.04 -14.30 14.79
C SER A 152 -13.37 -14.36 13.30
N VAL A 153 -13.13 -15.53 12.72
CA VAL A 153 -13.71 -15.99 11.45
C VAL A 153 -14.55 -17.21 11.79
N ARG A 154 -15.80 -17.28 11.30
CA ARG A 154 -16.70 -18.40 11.55
C ARG A 154 -17.28 -18.91 10.24
N ILE A 155 -17.42 -20.21 10.15
CA ILE A 155 -17.99 -20.92 9.00
C ILE A 155 -19.09 -21.88 9.49
N ASP A 156 -19.88 -22.46 8.58
CA ASP A 156 -20.90 -23.46 8.93
C ASP A 156 -20.28 -24.64 9.69
N ASP A 157 -21.04 -25.21 10.65
CA ASP A 157 -20.51 -26.24 11.55
C ASP A 157 -19.96 -27.48 10.81
N ALA A 158 -20.64 -27.88 9.73
CA ALA A 158 -20.28 -29.05 8.93
C ALA A 158 -19.27 -28.72 7.80
N ALA A 159 -18.97 -27.45 7.57
CA ALA A 159 -18.11 -27.06 6.48
C ALA A 159 -16.63 -27.43 6.72
N THR A 160 -15.95 -27.74 5.65
CA THR A 160 -14.50 -27.98 5.63
C THR A 160 -13.74 -26.67 5.46
N ILE A 161 -12.49 -26.63 5.91
CA ILE A 161 -11.54 -25.55 5.65
C ILE A 161 -10.15 -26.14 5.40
N ALA A 162 -9.42 -25.57 4.45
CA ALA A 162 -8.05 -25.94 4.16
C ALA A 162 -7.26 -24.69 3.70
N ALA A 163 -5.95 -24.71 3.91
CA ALA A 163 -5.05 -23.71 3.36
C ALA A 163 -5.12 -23.71 1.83
N THR A 164 -5.10 -22.51 1.26
CA THR A 164 -5.08 -22.35 -0.20
C THR A 164 -3.69 -21.87 -0.63
N ARG A 165 -2.86 -22.80 -1.11
CA ARG A 165 -1.53 -22.42 -1.59
C ARG A 165 -1.65 -21.65 -2.90
N SER A 166 -1.06 -20.45 -2.93
CA SER A 166 -0.91 -19.72 -4.18
C SER A 166 0.19 -20.38 -5.02
N GLY A 167 -0.14 -20.69 -6.28
CA GLY A 167 0.86 -21.04 -7.30
C GLY A 167 1.28 -19.82 -8.15
N SER A 168 0.78 -18.64 -7.81
CA SER A 168 1.04 -17.40 -8.54
C SER A 168 2.43 -16.85 -8.19
N PRO A 169 3.15 -16.26 -9.17
CA PRO A 169 4.41 -15.58 -8.90
C PRO A 169 4.21 -14.43 -7.89
N SER A 170 5.16 -14.29 -6.99
CA SER A 170 5.15 -13.29 -5.93
C SER A 170 5.60 -11.93 -6.45
N TRP A 171 4.87 -10.88 -6.08
CA TRP A 171 5.19 -9.49 -6.38
C TRP A 171 5.23 -8.64 -5.12
N VAL A 172 6.36 -8.04 -4.82
CA VAL A 172 6.49 -7.05 -3.75
C VAL A 172 6.46 -5.65 -4.35
N HIS A 173 5.55 -4.82 -3.83
CA HIS A 173 5.42 -3.42 -4.23
C HIS A 173 5.67 -2.47 -3.06
N TYR A 174 6.60 -1.50 -3.23
CA TYR A 174 6.86 -0.41 -2.30
C TYR A 174 6.51 0.94 -2.93
N GLY A 175 5.90 1.83 -2.15
CA GLY A 175 5.55 3.17 -2.61
C GLY A 175 4.98 4.07 -1.52
N SER A 176 4.50 5.24 -1.93
CA SER A 176 3.89 6.26 -1.08
C SER A 176 2.40 6.00 -0.80
N SER A 177 1.66 7.03 -0.35
CA SER A 177 0.19 7.04 -0.26
C SER A 177 -0.48 6.62 -1.57
N ILE A 178 0.04 7.06 -2.71
CA ILE A 178 -0.47 6.72 -4.05
C ILE A 178 -0.38 5.21 -4.35
N SER A 179 0.42 4.45 -3.60
CA SER A 179 0.53 2.99 -3.67
C SER A 179 -0.16 2.29 -2.49
N HIS A 180 -0.24 2.95 -1.34
CA HIS A 180 -1.02 2.50 -0.20
C HIS A 180 -2.53 2.62 -0.49
N CYS A 181 -2.94 3.66 -1.23
CA CYS A 181 -4.31 3.94 -1.69
C CYS A 181 -5.31 4.06 -0.52
N MET A 182 -4.99 4.89 0.48
CA MET A 182 -5.87 5.09 1.65
C MET A 182 -7.24 5.67 1.28
N GLU A 183 -7.33 6.37 0.15
CA GLU A 183 -8.52 7.02 -0.39
C GLU A 183 -9.49 6.04 -1.05
N VAL A 184 -9.04 4.81 -1.32
CA VAL A 184 -9.85 3.77 -1.94
C VAL A 184 -10.59 3.00 -0.86
N VAL A 185 -11.92 3.00 -0.94
CA VAL A 185 -12.79 2.30 0.03
C VAL A 185 -12.62 0.79 -0.12
N HIS A 186 -12.73 0.27 -1.33
CA HIS A 186 -12.69 -1.16 -1.61
C HIS A 186 -11.26 -1.64 -1.88
N PRO A 187 -10.67 -2.49 -1.02
CA PRO A 187 -9.27 -2.88 -1.10
C PRO A 187 -8.89 -3.58 -2.40
N THR A 188 -9.82 -4.25 -3.09
CA THR A 188 -9.58 -4.88 -4.40
C THR A 188 -9.46 -3.87 -5.55
N GLU A 189 -9.82 -2.60 -5.34
CA GLU A 189 -9.78 -1.51 -6.32
C GLU A 189 -8.54 -0.63 -6.21
N THR A 190 -7.62 -0.91 -5.27
CA THR A 190 -6.31 -0.26 -5.26
C THR A 190 -5.54 -0.62 -6.54
N TRP A 191 -4.78 0.32 -7.12
CA TRP A 191 -4.09 0.02 -8.38
C TRP A 191 -3.13 -1.17 -8.30
N PRO A 192 -2.40 -1.42 -7.16
CA PRO A 192 -1.59 -2.64 -7.04
C PRO A 192 -2.44 -3.91 -6.99
N ALA A 193 -3.61 -3.89 -6.31
CA ALA A 193 -4.51 -5.04 -6.28
C ALA A 193 -5.12 -5.33 -7.66
N LEU A 194 -5.54 -4.30 -8.40
CA LEU A 194 -6.04 -4.43 -9.77
C LEU A 194 -4.99 -5.07 -10.69
N VAL A 195 -3.73 -4.60 -10.64
CA VAL A 195 -2.62 -5.19 -11.40
C VAL A 195 -2.38 -6.63 -10.98
N ALA A 196 -2.29 -6.91 -9.67
CA ALA A 196 -2.03 -8.27 -9.19
C ALA A 196 -3.11 -9.26 -9.64
N ARG A 197 -4.38 -8.88 -9.48
CA ARG A 197 -5.53 -9.73 -9.85
C ARG A 197 -5.62 -9.95 -11.37
N SER A 198 -5.44 -8.90 -12.17
CA SER A 198 -5.48 -9.01 -13.64
C SER A 198 -4.28 -9.75 -14.24
N SER A 199 -3.12 -9.73 -13.56
CA SER A 199 -1.88 -10.37 -14.01
C SER A 199 -1.61 -11.73 -13.39
N GLY A 200 -2.47 -12.21 -12.47
CA GLY A 200 -2.32 -13.47 -11.75
C GLY A 200 -1.09 -13.48 -10.82
N LEU A 201 -0.85 -12.38 -10.10
CA LEU A 201 0.29 -12.23 -9.20
C LEU A 201 -0.14 -12.28 -7.73
N GLU A 202 0.75 -12.75 -6.87
CA GLU A 202 0.59 -12.72 -5.41
C GLU A 202 1.21 -11.43 -4.86
N LEU A 203 0.37 -10.43 -4.57
CA LEU A 203 0.80 -9.11 -4.09
C LEU A 203 1.19 -9.15 -2.61
N THR A 204 2.36 -8.61 -2.28
CA THR A 204 2.74 -8.10 -0.96
C THR A 204 3.01 -6.61 -1.06
N SER A 205 2.11 -5.79 -0.51
CA SER A 205 2.25 -4.33 -0.50
C SER A 205 2.98 -3.88 0.77
N VAL A 206 4.16 -3.31 0.61
CA VAL A 206 4.90 -2.64 1.69
C VAL A 206 4.89 -1.11 1.52
N ALA A 207 3.87 -0.59 0.83
CA ALA A 207 3.68 0.84 0.63
C ALA A 207 3.33 1.57 1.94
N LEU A 208 3.92 2.73 2.17
CA LEU A 208 3.78 3.52 3.39
C LEU A 208 3.31 4.95 3.04
N ALA A 209 2.04 5.25 3.33
CA ALA A 209 1.46 6.55 3.01
C ALA A 209 2.21 7.69 3.72
N GLY A 210 2.67 8.69 2.95
CA GLY A 210 3.46 9.81 3.46
C GLY A 210 4.88 9.46 3.92
N GLN A 211 5.30 8.16 3.86
CA GLN A 211 6.50 7.64 4.49
C GLN A 211 7.41 6.82 3.56
N CYS A 212 7.31 7.02 2.24
CA CYS A 212 8.18 6.36 1.28
C CYS A 212 9.51 7.13 1.12
N HIS A 213 10.48 6.84 1.98
CA HIS A 213 11.75 7.57 2.09
C HIS A 213 12.99 6.69 1.80
N LEU A 214 12.84 5.58 1.05
CA LEU A 214 13.94 4.64 0.77
C LEU A 214 14.53 4.04 2.07
N ASP A 215 13.66 3.73 3.02
CA ASP A 215 14.05 3.17 4.32
C ASP A 215 14.78 1.84 4.17
N GLN A 216 15.95 1.72 4.78
CA GLN A 216 16.79 0.52 4.64
C GLN A 216 16.17 -0.74 5.28
N PHE A 217 15.28 -0.59 6.26
CA PHE A 217 14.52 -1.73 6.79
C PHE A 217 13.51 -2.26 5.78
N VAL A 218 12.94 -1.41 4.91
CA VAL A 218 12.08 -1.84 3.80
C VAL A 218 12.90 -2.54 2.72
N ALA A 219 14.06 -1.98 2.33
CA ALA A 219 14.96 -2.63 1.37
C ALA A 219 15.36 -4.05 1.81
N ARG A 220 15.72 -4.21 3.11
CA ARG A 220 16.03 -5.52 3.69
C ARG A 220 14.83 -6.45 3.73
N THR A 221 13.63 -5.95 4.01
CA THR A 221 12.40 -6.74 3.95
C THR A 221 12.17 -7.29 2.54
N ILE A 222 12.27 -6.44 1.51
CA ILE A 222 12.13 -6.86 0.10
C ILE A 222 13.20 -7.90 -0.26
N ARG A 223 14.46 -7.63 0.10
CA ARG A 223 15.58 -8.56 -0.09
C ARG A 223 15.29 -9.94 0.51
N ASP A 224 14.80 -9.97 1.76
CA ASP A 224 14.64 -11.21 2.51
C ASP A 224 13.40 -12.00 2.06
N LEU A 225 12.40 -11.34 1.49
CA LEU A 225 11.26 -11.97 0.83
C LEU A 225 11.66 -12.67 -0.47
N ALA A 226 12.70 -12.22 -1.15
CA ALA A 226 13.20 -12.77 -2.40
C ALA A 226 12.06 -13.05 -3.42
N PRO A 227 11.25 -12.06 -3.79
CA PRO A 227 10.09 -12.26 -4.65
C PRO A 227 10.48 -12.49 -6.11
N ASP A 228 9.50 -12.99 -6.90
CA ASP A 228 9.68 -13.17 -8.36
C ASP A 228 9.69 -11.82 -9.09
N PHE A 229 9.04 -10.78 -8.54
CA PHE A 229 8.99 -9.43 -9.10
C PHE A 229 9.07 -8.36 -8.01
N ILE A 230 9.73 -7.24 -8.33
CA ILE A 230 9.85 -6.08 -7.45
C ILE A 230 9.43 -4.83 -8.22
N SER A 231 8.62 -3.97 -7.58
CA SER A 231 8.42 -2.62 -8.06
C SER A 231 8.50 -1.60 -6.93
N VAL A 232 9.09 -0.44 -7.20
CA VAL A 232 9.30 0.64 -6.24
C VAL A 232 8.90 1.96 -6.87
N LYS A 233 7.90 2.64 -6.30
CA LYS A 233 7.41 3.94 -6.75
C LYS A 233 7.75 5.01 -5.72
N VAL A 234 8.76 5.84 -5.99
CA VAL A 234 9.35 6.76 -5.00
C VAL A 234 9.52 8.18 -5.55
N GLY A 235 9.59 9.15 -4.62
CA GLY A 235 9.94 10.53 -4.90
C GLY A 235 9.00 11.56 -4.29
N ILE A 236 7.69 11.36 -4.34
CA ILE A 236 6.73 12.36 -3.86
C ILE A 236 6.89 12.68 -2.35
N ASN A 237 7.10 11.67 -1.49
CA ASN A 237 7.21 11.93 -0.06
C ASN A 237 8.50 12.66 0.33
N VAL A 238 9.60 12.43 -0.38
CA VAL A 238 10.85 13.17 -0.12
C VAL A 238 10.71 14.65 -0.49
N ILE A 239 9.86 14.97 -1.47
CA ILE A 239 9.50 16.36 -1.83
C ILE A 239 8.53 16.93 -0.81
N ASN A 240 7.45 16.23 -0.49
CA ASN A 240 6.41 16.71 0.41
C ASN A 240 6.93 17.12 1.79
N LEU A 241 7.94 16.43 2.29
CA LEU A 241 8.58 16.73 3.58
C LEU A 241 9.90 17.49 3.45
N ASP A 242 10.40 17.73 2.22
CA ASP A 242 11.79 18.21 1.97
C ASP A 242 12.82 17.39 2.78
N SER A 243 12.55 16.09 2.94
CA SER A 243 13.33 15.20 3.80
C SER A 243 14.67 14.80 3.21
N MET A 244 14.79 14.81 1.87
CA MET A 244 16.03 14.55 1.15
C MET A 244 16.21 15.58 0.03
N ARG A 245 17.43 16.10 -0.07
CA ARG A 245 17.87 16.86 -1.24
C ARG A 245 18.61 15.94 -2.21
N GLU A 246 18.87 16.41 -3.41
CA GLU A 246 19.51 15.63 -4.48
C GLU A 246 20.78 14.89 -3.99
N ARG A 247 21.63 15.58 -3.20
CA ARG A 247 22.89 15.01 -2.66
C ARG A 247 22.64 13.79 -1.75
N VAL A 248 21.48 13.71 -1.10
CA VAL A 248 21.10 12.59 -0.21
C VAL A 248 20.25 11.56 -0.93
N PHE A 249 19.32 11.99 -1.78
CA PHE A 249 18.40 11.10 -2.50
C PHE A 249 19.14 10.12 -3.42
N THR A 250 20.12 10.61 -4.20
CA THR A 250 20.85 9.77 -5.15
C THR A 250 21.59 8.62 -4.47
N PRO A 251 22.45 8.82 -3.45
CA PRO A 251 23.09 7.69 -2.75
C PRO A 251 22.12 6.83 -1.95
N ALA A 252 21.01 7.39 -1.44
CA ALA A 252 19.97 6.59 -0.77
C ALA A 252 19.32 5.62 -1.76
N LEU A 253 19.05 6.05 -3.01
CA LEU A 253 18.53 5.19 -4.07
C LEU A 253 19.52 4.07 -4.43
N HIS A 254 20.82 4.38 -4.54
CA HIS A 254 21.85 3.37 -4.74
C HIS A 254 21.85 2.33 -3.61
N GLY A 255 21.95 2.77 -2.34
CA GLY A 255 21.98 1.87 -1.19
C GLY A 255 20.71 1.02 -1.04
N PHE A 256 19.55 1.56 -1.40
CA PHE A 256 18.28 0.83 -1.39
C PHE A 256 18.29 -0.31 -2.43
N VAL A 257 18.67 -0.03 -3.67
CA VAL A 257 18.72 -1.02 -4.74
C VAL A 257 19.83 -2.05 -4.49
N ASP A 258 21.02 -1.60 -4.05
CA ASP A 258 22.15 -2.50 -3.74
C ASP A 258 21.77 -3.50 -2.65
N THR A 259 21.11 -3.05 -1.57
CA THR A 259 20.63 -3.93 -0.50
C THR A 259 19.68 -5.00 -1.03
N ILE A 260 18.76 -4.66 -1.94
CA ILE A 260 17.84 -5.64 -2.54
C ILE A 260 18.61 -6.62 -3.43
N ARG A 261 19.55 -6.11 -4.24
CA ARG A 261 20.34 -6.93 -5.17
C ARG A 261 21.27 -7.93 -4.49
N GLU A 262 21.58 -7.77 -3.18
CA GLU A 262 22.34 -8.76 -2.41
C GLU A 262 21.74 -10.19 -2.48
N ARG A 263 20.41 -10.33 -2.55
CA ARG A 263 19.72 -11.63 -2.64
C ARG A 263 18.81 -11.78 -3.86
N CYS A 264 18.52 -10.68 -4.55
CA CYS A 264 17.66 -10.64 -5.72
C CYS A 264 18.45 -10.13 -6.95
N PRO A 265 19.60 -10.73 -7.31
CA PRO A 265 20.49 -10.17 -8.34
C PRO A 265 19.82 -10.15 -9.72
N ASP A 266 19.01 -11.16 -10.04
CA ASP A 266 18.39 -11.34 -11.34
C ASP A 266 16.87 -11.08 -11.35
N THR A 267 16.27 -10.80 -10.19
CA THR A 267 14.83 -10.53 -10.11
C THR A 267 14.48 -9.29 -10.93
N PRO A 268 13.48 -9.36 -11.83
CA PRO A 268 12.96 -8.18 -12.51
C PRO A 268 12.53 -7.11 -11.51
N PHE A 269 13.16 -5.93 -11.60
CA PHE A 269 12.97 -4.84 -10.67
C PHE A 269 12.61 -3.56 -11.42
N VAL A 270 11.45 -3.02 -11.13
CA VAL A 270 10.92 -1.81 -11.77
C VAL A 270 11.01 -0.63 -10.81
N LEU A 271 11.75 0.41 -11.18
CA LEU A 271 11.68 1.72 -10.55
C LEU A 271 10.67 2.59 -11.30
N ILE A 272 9.65 3.03 -10.59
CA ILE A 272 8.58 3.89 -11.09
C ILE A 272 8.82 5.29 -10.56
N SER A 273 8.96 6.26 -11.44
CA SER A 273 9.10 7.67 -11.04
C SER A 273 7.74 8.27 -10.62
N PRO A 274 7.72 9.48 -10.02
CA PRO A 274 6.47 10.11 -9.60
C PRO A 274 5.50 10.36 -10.77
N ILE A 275 4.21 10.19 -10.52
CA ILE A 275 3.11 10.65 -11.41
C ILE A 275 3.06 12.18 -11.42
N PHE A 276 2.20 12.74 -12.28
CA PHE A 276 1.95 14.18 -12.32
C PHE A 276 1.35 14.69 -10.99
N CYS A 277 1.86 15.82 -10.51
CA CYS A 277 1.30 16.56 -9.37
C CYS A 277 1.58 18.05 -9.61
N PRO A 278 0.54 18.86 -9.94
CA PRO A 278 0.71 20.22 -10.49
C PRO A 278 1.53 21.14 -9.59
N VAL A 279 1.39 21.01 -8.26
CA VAL A 279 2.05 21.88 -7.30
C VAL A 279 3.54 21.58 -7.09
N ALA A 280 4.00 20.37 -7.45
CA ALA A 280 5.36 19.92 -7.17
C ALA A 280 6.18 19.59 -8.43
N GLU A 281 5.61 19.80 -9.64
CA GLU A 281 6.31 19.55 -10.90
C GLU A 281 7.60 20.34 -11.00
N ASP A 282 7.53 21.64 -10.81
CA ASP A 282 8.62 22.58 -10.95
C ASP A 282 8.95 23.33 -9.64
N HIS A 283 8.20 23.08 -8.57
CA HIS A 283 8.43 23.68 -7.26
C HIS A 283 8.89 22.66 -6.25
N PRO A 284 9.98 22.89 -5.53
CA PRO A 284 10.43 22.01 -4.47
C PRO A 284 9.53 22.16 -3.24
N GLY A 285 9.31 21.06 -2.50
CA GLY A 285 8.59 21.09 -1.23
C GLY A 285 9.23 22.01 -0.18
N PRO A 286 8.74 22.00 1.06
CA PRO A 286 7.70 21.09 1.53
C PRO A 286 6.29 21.50 1.06
N THR A 287 5.36 20.54 1.16
CA THR A 287 3.94 20.76 0.85
C THR A 287 3.10 20.76 2.12
N ALA A 288 1.94 21.38 2.06
CA ALA A 288 0.94 21.30 3.11
C ALA A 288 -0.48 21.32 2.53
N PRO A 289 -1.47 20.77 3.26
CA PRO A 289 -2.86 20.90 2.86
C PRO A 289 -3.34 22.35 2.97
N LYS A 290 -4.29 22.73 2.09
CA LYS A 290 -5.07 23.95 2.17
C LYS A 290 -6.44 23.67 2.83
N PRO A 291 -7.17 24.73 3.28
CA PRO A 291 -8.51 24.56 3.83
C PRO A 291 -9.53 23.94 2.86
N ASP A 292 -9.31 24.06 1.55
CA ASP A 292 -10.13 23.47 0.49
C ASP A 292 -9.80 21.98 0.22
N GLY A 293 -8.92 21.37 1.01
CA GLY A 293 -8.48 19.99 0.88
C GLY A 293 -7.35 19.77 -0.14
N LYS A 294 -7.04 20.78 -0.96
CA LYS A 294 -5.96 20.68 -1.95
C LYS A 294 -4.60 20.88 -1.30
N VAL A 295 -3.56 20.52 -2.01
CA VAL A 295 -2.16 20.66 -1.57
C VAL A 295 -1.56 21.97 -2.10
N ARG A 296 -0.63 22.55 -1.37
CA ARG A 296 0.21 23.68 -1.78
C ARG A 296 1.67 23.42 -1.44
N VAL A 297 2.58 24.08 -2.13
CA VAL A 297 3.99 24.19 -1.74
C VAL A 297 4.23 25.45 -0.92
N PHE A 298 5.26 25.44 -0.08
CA PHE A 298 5.76 26.63 0.59
C PHE A 298 6.86 27.27 -0.26
N GLU A 299 6.65 28.54 -0.62
CA GLU A 299 7.70 29.30 -1.28
C GLU A 299 8.91 29.51 -0.37
N ARG A 300 10.10 29.39 -0.93
CA ARG A 300 11.38 29.57 -0.24
C ARG A 300 12.34 30.38 -1.13
N SER A 301 13.28 31.08 -0.48
CA SER A 301 14.35 31.72 -1.21
C SER A 301 15.24 30.68 -1.93
N GLU A 302 15.88 31.07 -3.02
CA GLU A 302 16.80 30.21 -3.78
C GLU A 302 17.89 29.58 -2.91
N VAL A 303 18.41 30.32 -1.93
CA VAL A 303 19.42 29.84 -0.99
C VAL A 303 18.88 28.68 -0.14
N LEU A 304 17.64 28.79 0.35
CA LEU A 304 16.99 27.72 1.15
C LEU A 304 16.56 26.54 0.27
N ALA A 305 16.24 26.78 -0.99
CA ALA A 305 15.84 25.77 -1.95
C ALA A 305 17.01 25.07 -2.64
N PHE A 306 18.25 25.50 -2.42
CA PHE A 306 19.42 24.92 -3.11
C PHE A 306 19.53 23.41 -2.89
N GLY A 307 19.51 22.66 -3.99
CA GLY A 307 19.56 21.19 -4.00
C GLY A 307 18.26 20.49 -3.57
N SER A 308 17.18 21.21 -3.32
CA SER A 308 15.86 20.61 -3.10
C SER A 308 15.31 20.00 -4.39
N LEU A 309 14.48 18.96 -4.25
CA LEU A 309 13.96 18.17 -5.35
C LEU A 309 12.60 18.67 -5.83
N THR A 310 12.41 18.67 -7.14
CA THR A 310 11.10 18.78 -7.81
C THR A 310 10.73 17.43 -8.41
N LEU A 311 9.47 17.21 -8.78
CA LEU A 311 9.06 15.95 -9.41
C LEU A 311 9.78 15.72 -10.74
N ARG A 312 9.94 16.77 -11.54
CA ARG A 312 10.69 16.72 -12.79
C ARG A 312 12.16 16.25 -12.55
N ARG A 313 12.81 16.83 -11.52
CA ARG A 313 14.21 16.46 -11.21
C ARG A 313 14.31 15.02 -10.69
N VAL A 314 13.36 14.57 -9.86
CA VAL A 314 13.31 13.18 -9.37
C VAL A 314 13.14 12.19 -10.53
N ARG A 315 12.26 12.47 -11.51
CA ARG A 315 12.10 11.62 -12.71
C ARG A 315 13.42 11.50 -13.47
N THR A 316 14.09 12.63 -13.68
CA THR A 316 15.42 12.65 -14.35
C THR A 316 16.43 11.78 -13.59
N ILE A 317 16.55 11.98 -12.26
CA ILE A 317 17.50 11.20 -11.43
C ILE A 317 17.23 9.70 -11.52
N ILE A 318 15.97 9.28 -11.39
CA ILE A 318 15.62 7.85 -11.43
C ILE A 318 15.90 7.26 -12.82
N SER A 319 15.56 7.99 -13.89
CA SER A 319 15.81 7.56 -15.26
C SER A 319 17.31 7.40 -15.54
N GLU A 320 18.12 8.40 -15.18
CA GLU A 320 19.57 8.38 -15.31
C GLU A 320 20.19 7.25 -14.47
N PHE A 321 19.72 7.08 -13.23
CA PHE A 321 20.14 5.99 -12.34
C PHE A 321 19.93 4.63 -12.98
N VAL A 322 18.72 4.34 -13.49
CA VAL A 322 18.44 3.06 -14.14
C VAL A 322 19.30 2.86 -15.39
N ALA A 323 19.42 3.89 -16.22
CA ALA A 323 20.27 3.82 -17.40
C ALA A 323 21.74 3.49 -17.06
N GLN A 324 22.30 4.14 -16.03
CA GLN A 324 23.65 3.88 -15.55
C GLN A 324 23.80 2.47 -14.97
N ARG A 325 22.84 1.99 -14.16
CA ARG A 325 22.87 0.63 -13.59
C ARG A 325 22.83 -0.43 -14.68
N ARG A 326 21.97 -0.26 -15.68
CA ARG A 326 21.89 -1.18 -16.83
C ARG A 326 23.19 -1.20 -17.64
N ALA A 327 23.79 -0.04 -17.89
CA ALA A 327 25.09 0.05 -18.55
C ALA A 327 26.23 -0.65 -17.76
N ASN A 328 26.07 -0.75 -16.43
CA ASN A 328 27.00 -1.44 -15.52
C ASN A 328 26.63 -2.88 -15.22
N GLY A 329 25.69 -3.49 -15.99
CA GLY A 329 25.40 -4.92 -15.94
C GLY A 329 24.11 -5.33 -15.20
N ASP A 330 23.37 -4.39 -14.58
CA ASP A 330 22.07 -4.70 -13.97
C ASP A 330 20.96 -4.71 -15.03
N ALA A 331 20.96 -5.75 -15.89
CA ALA A 331 20.06 -5.85 -17.04
C ALA A 331 18.58 -5.94 -16.64
N ASN A 332 18.29 -6.45 -15.44
CA ASN A 332 16.95 -6.69 -14.92
C ASN A 332 16.41 -5.52 -14.07
N LEU A 333 17.09 -4.38 -14.06
CA LEU A 333 16.54 -3.13 -13.51
C LEU A 333 15.87 -2.33 -14.63
N HIS A 334 14.61 -1.95 -14.43
CA HIS A 334 13.77 -1.29 -15.44
C HIS A 334 13.25 0.04 -14.92
N TYR A 335 13.02 0.99 -15.82
CA TYR A 335 12.41 2.29 -15.53
C TYR A 335 11.01 2.37 -16.12
N VAL A 336 10.06 2.85 -15.32
CA VAL A 336 8.74 3.28 -15.78
C VAL A 336 8.55 4.74 -15.43
N ASP A 337 8.31 5.57 -16.44
CA ASP A 337 7.97 6.98 -16.20
C ASP A 337 6.56 7.07 -15.61
N GLY A 338 6.44 7.67 -14.41
CA GLY A 338 5.17 7.88 -13.77
C GLY A 338 4.17 8.69 -14.60
N LEU A 339 4.64 9.55 -15.50
CA LEU A 339 3.78 10.28 -16.43
C LEU A 339 3.10 9.36 -17.45
N THR A 340 3.63 8.18 -17.72
CA THR A 340 2.92 7.17 -18.54
C THR A 340 1.78 6.48 -17.80
N LEU A 341 1.75 6.58 -16.48
CA LEU A 341 0.70 6.00 -15.63
C LEU A 341 -0.39 7.02 -15.31
N PHE A 342 0.00 8.27 -15.03
CA PHE A 342 -0.92 9.36 -14.73
C PHE A 342 -0.23 10.70 -15.06
N ASP A 343 -0.81 11.47 -15.97
CA ASP A 343 -0.26 12.70 -16.52
C ASP A 343 -1.16 13.93 -16.33
N ALA A 344 -0.80 15.08 -16.92
CA ALA A 344 -1.55 16.32 -16.82
C ALA A 344 -2.98 16.22 -17.38
N PRO A 345 -3.25 15.59 -18.55
CA PRO A 345 -4.60 15.30 -19.03
C PRO A 345 -5.48 14.55 -18.03
N ASP A 346 -4.92 13.59 -17.29
CA ASP A 346 -5.68 12.86 -16.25
C ASP A 346 -6.07 13.79 -15.07
N TRP A 347 -5.17 14.68 -14.67
CA TRP A 347 -5.47 15.70 -13.68
C TRP A 347 -6.53 16.69 -14.18
N GLU A 348 -6.43 17.16 -15.43
CA GLU A 348 -7.42 18.04 -16.06
C GLU A 348 -8.81 17.40 -16.14
N SER A 349 -8.88 16.07 -16.21
CA SER A 349 -10.14 15.30 -16.15
C SER A 349 -10.75 15.24 -14.74
N GLY A 350 -10.08 15.76 -13.71
CA GLY A 350 -10.54 15.75 -12.32
C GLY A 350 -10.20 14.48 -11.54
N ASP A 351 -9.33 13.62 -12.07
CA ASP A 351 -8.97 12.36 -11.44
C ASP A 351 -7.90 12.49 -10.33
N LEU A 352 -7.50 13.74 -10.00
CA LEU A 352 -6.60 14.10 -8.90
C LEU A 352 -7.25 15.18 -8.02
N PRO A 353 -8.29 14.88 -7.23
CA PRO A 353 -9.17 15.85 -6.60
C PRO A 353 -8.50 16.81 -5.60
N ASP A 354 -7.46 16.34 -4.91
CA ASP A 354 -6.68 17.13 -3.93
C ASP A 354 -5.36 17.66 -4.50
N ASP A 355 -5.15 17.53 -5.81
CA ASP A 355 -3.92 17.84 -6.54
C ASP A 355 -2.71 16.93 -6.18
N LEU A 356 -2.93 15.79 -5.51
CA LEU A 356 -1.89 14.86 -5.06
C LEU A 356 -2.26 13.37 -5.23
N HIS A 357 -3.48 12.97 -4.79
CA HIS A 357 -3.92 11.59 -4.77
C HIS A 357 -4.96 11.31 -5.86
N PRO A 358 -4.73 10.31 -6.72
CA PRO A 358 -5.75 9.87 -7.66
C PRO A 358 -7.02 9.39 -6.94
N ASN A 359 -8.18 9.67 -7.55
CA ASN A 359 -9.42 9.03 -7.16
C ASN A 359 -9.47 7.56 -7.66
N PRO A 360 -10.51 6.76 -7.36
CA PRO A 360 -10.61 5.38 -7.83
C PRO A 360 -10.49 5.23 -9.36
N VAL A 361 -11.01 6.21 -10.14
CA VAL A 361 -10.88 6.20 -11.61
C VAL A 361 -9.44 6.37 -12.05
N GLY A 362 -8.72 7.33 -11.43
CA GLY A 362 -7.30 7.55 -11.67
C GLY A 362 -6.46 6.33 -11.29
N TYR A 363 -6.76 5.66 -10.17
CA TYR A 363 -6.08 4.42 -9.79
C TYR A 363 -6.35 3.26 -10.76
N ALA A 364 -7.60 3.09 -11.22
CA ALA A 364 -7.91 2.09 -12.24
C ALA A 364 -7.11 2.34 -13.52
N ARG A 365 -7.02 3.60 -13.97
CA ARG A 365 -6.22 4.00 -15.14
C ARG A 365 -4.73 3.72 -14.96
N MET A 366 -4.18 4.00 -13.76
CA MET A 366 -2.80 3.62 -13.44
C MET A 366 -2.57 2.11 -13.57
N ALA A 367 -3.50 1.30 -13.09
CA ALA A 367 -3.43 -0.16 -13.17
C ALA A 367 -3.47 -0.63 -14.64
N GLU A 368 -4.40 -0.13 -15.44
CA GLU A 368 -4.53 -0.45 -16.88
C GLU A 368 -3.26 -0.13 -17.66
N ARG A 369 -2.60 1.00 -17.34
CA ARG A 369 -1.37 1.42 -18.01
C ARG A 369 -0.13 0.71 -17.52
N PHE A 370 -0.10 0.30 -16.25
CA PHE A 370 1.06 -0.39 -15.67
C PHE A 370 1.09 -1.88 -15.99
N ALA A 371 -0.04 -2.58 -15.98
CA ALA A 371 -0.09 -4.04 -16.15
C ALA A 371 0.58 -4.54 -17.46
N PRO A 372 0.38 -3.90 -18.64
CA PRO A 372 1.08 -4.30 -19.86
C PRO A 372 2.60 -4.09 -19.81
N GLN A 373 3.05 -2.97 -19.19
CA GLN A 373 4.48 -2.66 -19.03
C GLN A 373 5.14 -3.69 -18.11
N PHE A 374 4.45 -4.08 -17.06
CA PHE A 374 4.91 -5.09 -16.13
C PHE A 374 5.00 -6.49 -16.76
N THR A 375 4.02 -6.86 -17.59
CA THR A 375 4.02 -8.13 -18.34
C THR A 375 5.17 -8.19 -19.36
N ALA A 376 5.55 -7.07 -19.96
CA ALA A 376 6.65 -7.00 -20.94
C ALA A 376 8.04 -7.17 -20.32
N ILE A 377 8.18 -7.01 -19.01
CA ILE A 377 9.44 -7.13 -18.25
C ILE A 377 9.64 -8.59 -17.73
N ARG A 378 8.60 -9.39 -17.80
CA ARG A 378 8.49 -10.77 -17.32
C ARG A 378 9.40 -11.78 -18.04
#